data_1ec8f1867131ae09272de8b2b6e97ab2
#
_entry.id   1ec8f1867131ae09272de8b2b6e97ab2
#
_cell.length_a   1.000
_cell.length_b   1.000
_cell.length_c   1.000
_cell.angle_alpha   90.00
_cell.angle_beta   90.00
_cell.angle_gamma   90.00
#
_symmetry.space_group_name_H-M   'P 1'
#
loop_
_entity.id
_entity.type
_entity.pdbx_description
1 polymer ?
#
loop_
_entity_poly.entity_id
_entity_poly.type
_entity_poly.pdbx_seq_one_letter_code
_entity_poly.pdbx_strand_id
1 'polypeptide(L)'
;LNDLSPAATFIAYNYNTPVDVAAFEKEAKHILKEVEKECGWMYETLHTDGKTKGKINYTVWSDVFLCPECTKEVVFWDVAVEKGKGIVHDKFPCPHCGSLLLKRSLKRAWETVFDEAFGDTIRQAKQTPVLINYTAGGKRAEKIPDPSDMALIEKINNSHIPYWFPVAELQDGFNTRQPKGSHGITHTHHFYTRRNLWILASLWSKASPKMRFGLTNFLSRNLTKMNRFVVNRHNPNGRINGPMTGTLYIPSEQVEQTATLLFKDKWIKHGWNTCGNLITTQSFSSIEASVTNSLDYIFIDPPFGANINYSELNSLWESWLSVKTDQKPEAVENDVQNKSLNDYRDLMLGCFRKAYELLKPGRWMTVEFSNTRAAVWNNIQTSIADAGFIVANVSVLDKKHGGIKAMAYSTAVKQDLVISAYKPNGGFEERFQKEAQTEEGVWDFVRTHLKYLPVTKQQGALLQFVPERDPRILFDQMVAYYVRKGYPVPISSQEFQ
;
A
#
# COMPACT_ATOMS: atom_id res chain seq x y z
N LEU A 1 6.00 10.91 -15.32
CA LEU A 1 5.53 10.34 -14.06
C LEU A 1 6.20 11.05 -12.88
N ASN A 2 5.43 11.38 -11.84
CA ASN A 2 5.96 11.96 -10.62
C ASN A 2 5.27 11.31 -9.41
N ASP A 3 6.04 11.03 -8.37
CA ASP A 3 5.53 10.58 -7.07
C ASP A 3 6.45 11.09 -5.96
N LEU A 4 5.90 11.26 -4.76
CA LEU A 4 6.68 11.63 -3.59
C LEU A 4 7.49 10.43 -3.05
N SER A 5 6.95 9.21 -3.16
CA SER A 5 7.57 7.99 -2.64
C SER A 5 8.66 7.47 -3.57
N PRO A 6 9.90 7.32 -3.08
CA PRO A 6 10.98 6.67 -3.82
C PRO A 6 10.64 5.22 -4.20
N ALA A 7 9.87 4.50 -3.38
CA ALA A 7 9.41 3.14 -3.71
C ALA A 7 8.46 3.16 -4.91
N ALA A 8 7.52 4.10 -4.97
CA ALA A 8 6.58 4.22 -6.09
C ALA A 8 7.31 4.57 -7.39
N THR A 9 8.23 5.52 -7.36
CA THR A 9 9.01 5.91 -8.55
C THR A 9 9.99 4.82 -8.98
N PHE A 10 10.55 4.04 -8.04
CA PHE A 10 11.36 2.87 -8.36
C PHE A 10 10.53 1.80 -9.09
N ILE A 11 9.31 1.53 -8.65
CA ILE A 11 8.39 0.62 -9.33
C ILE A 11 8.06 1.16 -10.74
N ALA A 12 7.69 2.43 -10.84
CA ALA A 12 7.38 3.08 -12.12
C ALA A 12 8.57 3.03 -13.08
N TYR A 13 9.77 3.32 -12.62
CA TYR A 13 11.01 3.24 -13.41
C TYR A 13 11.21 1.83 -14.00
N ASN A 14 11.07 0.80 -13.19
CA ASN A 14 11.28 -0.57 -13.62
C ASN A 14 10.22 -1.06 -14.60
N TYR A 15 8.94 -0.66 -14.41
CA TYR A 15 7.89 -0.94 -15.40
C TYR A 15 8.08 -0.19 -16.72
N ASN A 16 8.81 0.92 -16.71
CA ASN A 16 9.12 1.71 -17.89
C ASN A 16 10.52 1.44 -18.47
N THR A 17 11.26 0.47 -17.92
CA THR A 17 12.59 0.09 -18.41
C THR A 17 12.52 -1.28 -19.09
N PRO A 18 13.02 -1.42 -20.32
CA PRO A 18 13.04 -2.70 -21.02
C PRO A 18 13.80 -3.77 -20.24
N VAL A 19 13.28 -5.00 -20.25
CA VAL A 19 13.88 -6.15 -19.58
C VAL A 19 14.11 -7.28 -20.55
N ASP A 20 15.35 -7.79 -20.63
CA ASP A 20 15.65 -9.07 -21.23
C ASP A 20 15.23 -10.19 -20.26
N VAL A 21 14.08 -10.81 -20.55
CA VAL A 21 13.48 -11.84 -19.71
C VAL A 21 14.36 -13.09 -19.63
N ALA A 22 15.05 -13.46 -20.71
CA ALA A 22 15.92 -14.64 -20.72
C ALA A 22 17.17 -14.42 -19.86
N ALA A 23 17.81 -13.26 -19.96
CA ALA A 23 18.94 -12.88 -19.12
C ALA A 23 18.51 -12.80 -17.65
N PHE A 24 17.35 -12.20 -17.36
CA PHE A 24 16.77 -12.14 -16.01
C PHE A 24 16.55 -13.54 -15.43
N GLU A 25 15.91 -14.43 -16.17
CA GLU A 25 15.63 -15.79 -15.71
C GLU A 25 16.93 -16.58 -15.46
N LYS A 26 17.94 -16.42 -16.31
CA LYS A 26 19.25 -17.05 -16.13
C LYS A 26 19.93 -16.58 -14.83
N GLU A 27 19.94 -15.26 -14.59
CA GLU A 27 20.48 -14.67 -13.37
C GLU A 27 19.71 -15.14 -12.13
N ALA A 28 18.35 -15.13 -12.16
CA ALA A 28 17.51 -15.57 -11.08
C ALA A 28 17.76 -17.05 -10.70
N LYS A 29 17.88 -17.93 -11.69
CA LYS A 29 18.20 -19.35 -11.45
C LYS A 29 19.60 -19.52 -10.84
N HIS A 30 20.57 -18.75 -11.28
CA HIS A 30 21.93 -18.79 -10.75
C HIS A 30 21.96 -18.37 -9.28
N ILE A 31 21.42 -17.19 -8.97
CA ILE A 31 21.34 -16.67 -7.60
C ILE A 31 20.60 -17.63 -6.68
N LEU A 32 19.45 -18.15 -7.13
CA LEU A 32 18.67 -19.10 -6.33
C LEU A 32 19.48 -20.35 -5.98
N LYS A 33 20.21 -20.91 -6.96
CA LYS A 33 21.06 -22.10 -6.73
C LYS A 33 22.17 -21.83 -5.72
N GLU A 34 22.80 -20.64 -5.78
CA GLU A 34 23.82 -20.26 -4.81
C GLU A 34 23.24 -20.10 -3.40
N VAL A 35 22.10 -19.40 -3.28
CA VAL A 35 21.43 -19.20 -2.00
C VAL A 35 20.89 -20.51 -1.43
N GLU A 36 20.34 -21.40 -2.25
CA GLU A 36 19.93 -22.74 -1.79
C GLU A 36 21.12 -23.58 -1.31
N LYS A 37 22.29 -23.47 -1.95
CA LYS A 37 23.52 -24.15 -1.50
C LYS A 37 24.02 -23.60 -0.16
N GLU A 38 23.97 -22.29 0.03
CA GLU A 38 24.46 -21.61 1.22
C GLU A 38 23.49 -21.71 2.41
N CYS A 39 22.21 -21.46 2.16
CA CYS A 39 21.17 -21.25 3.19
C CYS A 39 20.13 -22.37 3.25
N GLY A 40 20.14 -23.33 2.33
CA GLY A 40 19.10 -24.38 2.23
C GLY A 40 18.94 -25.22 3.49
N TRP A 41 20.01 -25.40 4.27
CA TRP A 41 20.00 -26.11 5.54
C TRP A 41 19.05 -25.48 6.58
N MET A 42 18.78 -24.18 6.49
CA MET A 42 17.87 -23.46 7.38
C MET A 42 16.40 -23.89 7.23
N TYR A 43 16.05 -24.54 6.12
CA TYR A 43 14.71 -25.05 5.86
C TYR A 43 14.66 -26.58 5.83
N GLU A 44 15.63 -27.25 6.41
CA GLU A 44 15.58 -28.72 6.60
C GLU A 44 14.79 -29.05 7.87
N THR A 45 14.09 -30.18 7.83
CA THR A 45 13.42 -30.78 8.99
C THR A 45 13.46 -32.27 8.87
N LEU A 46 13.34 -33.00 9.97
CA LEU A 46 13.21 -34.45 9.95
C LEU A 46 11.74 -34.87 9.82
N HIS A 47 11.47 -35.84 8.97
CA HIS A 47 10.15 -36.47 8.91
C HIS A 47 9.85 -37.20 10.22
N THR A 48 8.58 -37.50 10.46
CA THR A 48 8.13 -38.20 11.68
C THR A 48 8.75 -39.59 11.90
N ASP A 49 9.39 -40.16 10.89
CA ASP A 49 10.18 -41.38 11.01
C ASP A 49 11.56 -41.18 11.66
N GLY A 50 11.94 -39.92 11.94
CA GLY A 50 13.21 -39.53 12.54
C GLY A 50 14.45 -39.76 11.67
N LYS A 51 14.29 -40.13 10.40
CA LYS A 51 15.39 -40.45 9.48
C LYS A 51 15.34 -39.69 8.17
N THR A 52 14.15 -39.53 7.58
CA THR A 52 13.99 -38.92 6.28
C THR A 52 14.05 -37.38 6.40
N LYS A 53 14.94 -36.75 5.65
CA LYS A 53 15.01 -35.29 5.56
C LYS A 53 13.86 -34.75 4.70
N GLY A 54 13.18 -33.73 5.19
CA GLY A 54 12.19 -32.96 4.48
C GLY A 54 12.61 -31.50 4.29
N LYS A 55 12.02 -30.84 3.32
CA LYS A 55 12.18 -29.40 3.07
C LYS A 55 10.94 -28.64 3.55
N ILE A 56 11.11 -27.68 4.44
CA ILE A 56 10.04 -26.84 4.99
C ILE A 56 9.44 -25.99 3.88
N ASN A 57 8.12 -26.02 3.74
CA ASN A 57 7.36 -25.14 2.87
C ASN A 57 6.98 -23.86 3.61
N TYR A 58 6.50 -23.99 4.84
CA TYR A 58 6.24 -22.87 5.75
C TYR A 58 6.20 -23.35 7.21
N THR A 59 6.41 -22.41 8.13
CA THR A 59 6.26 -22.60 9.58
C THR A 59 5.19 -21.66 10.10
N VAL A 60 4.26 -22.18 10.91
CA VAL A 60 3.27 -21.34 11.61
C VAL A 60 3.83 -20.99 12.98
N TRP A 61 3.78 -19.70 13.31
CA TRP A 61 4.19 -19.15 14.60
C TRP A 61 2.97 -18.64 15.36
N SER A 62 2.96 -18.83 16.66
CA SER A 62 1.91 -18.35 17.56
C SER A 62 2.46 -17.41 18.60
N ASP A 63 1.70 -16.34 18.91
CA ASP A 63 1.95 -15.54 20.10
C ASP A 63 1.80 -16.38 21.36
N VAL A 64 2.62 -16.05 22.36
CA VAL A 64 2.54 -16.60 23.71
C VAL A 64 2.00 -15.50 24.63
N PHE A 65 0.97 -15.85 25.43
CA PHE A 65 0.33 -14.94 26.40
C PHE A 65 0.61 -15.40 27.82
N LEU A 66 0.38 -14.50 28.78
CA LEU A 66 0.43 -14.81 30.19
C LEU A 66 -1.02 -14.94 30.73
N CYS A 67 -1.28 -16.03 31.44
CA CYS A 67 -2.54 -16.18 32.17
C CYS A 67 -2.59 -15.14 33.32
N PRO A 68 -3.64 -14.31 33.44
CA PRO A 68 -3.72 -13.32 34.50
C PRO A 68 -3.85 -13.93 35.89
N GLU A 69 -4.39 -15.17 36.00
CA GLU A 69 -4.64 -15.84 37.28
C GLU A 69 -3.42 -16.63 37.80
N CYS A 70 -2.78 -17.41 36.94
CA CYS A 70 -1.66 -18.28 37.35
C CYS A 70 -0.30 -17.84 36.83
N THR A 71 -0.23 -16.75 36.05
CA THR A 71 0.99 -16.15 35.47
C THR A 71 1.78 -17.05 34.50
N LYS A 72 1.31 -18.28 34.26
CA LYS A 72 1.96 -19.22 33.35
C LYS A 72 1.72 -18.83 31.88
N GLU A 73 2.66 -19.20 31.03
CA GLU A 73 2.59 -18.99 29.61
C GLU A 73 1.53 -19.86 28.93
N VAL A 74 0.80 -19.27 27.98
CA VAL A 74 -0.25 -19.90 27.20
C VAL A 74 0.01 -19.67 25.73
N VAL A 75 0.24 -20.72 24.98
CA VAL A 75 0.39 -20.65 23.51
C VAL A 75 -1.00 -20.49 22.89
N PHE A 76 -1.23 -19.38 22.19
CA PHE A 76 -2.56 -19.04 21.64
C PHE A 76 -3.11 -20.11 20.69
N TRP A 77 -2.26 -20.65 19.83
CA TRP A 77 -2.62 -21.73 18.90
C TRP A 77 -3.20 -22.96 19.59
N ASP A 78 -2.64 -23.34 20.73
CA ASP A 78 -3.03 -24.59 21.38
C ASP A 78 -4.35 -24.51 22.13
N VAL A 79 -4.73 -23.30 22.57
CA VAL A 79 -5.92 -23.08 23.42
C VAL A 79 -7.09 -22.45 22.69
N ALA A 80 -6.83 -21.63 21.67
CA ALA A 80 -7.86 -20.86 20.98
C ALA A 80 -8.24 -21.44 19.62
N VAL A 81 -7.37 -22.25 18.98
CA VAL A 81 -7.59 -22.76 17.62
C VAL A 81 -8.11 -24.19 17.67
N GLU A 82 -9.33 -24.40 17.22
CA GLU A 82 -9.90 -25.73 17.07
C GLU A 82 -9.39 -26.37 15.77
N LYS A 83 -8.33 -27.17 15.91
CA LYS A 83 -7.66 -27.86 14.79
C LYS A 83 -8.69 -28.78 14.09
N GLY A 84 -8.77 -28.67 12.75
CA GLY A 84 -9.71 -29.45 11.94
C GLY A 84 -11.08 -28.81 11.70
N LYS A 85 -11.51 -27.83 12.51
CA LYS A 85 -12.79 -27.14 12.29
C LYS A 85 -12.67 -25.70 11.79
N GLY A 86 -11.48 -25.11 11.90
CA GLY A 86 -11.22 -23.75 11.44
C GLY A 86 -11.92 -22.69 12.28
N ILE A 87 -12.10 -22.97 13.57
CA ILE A 87 -12.69 -22.05 14.53
C ILE A 87 -11.57 -21.50 15.40
N VAL A 88 -11.57 -20.19 15.56
CA VAL A 88 -10.73 -19.48 16.53
C VAL A 88 -11.68 -18.97 17.60
N HIS A 89 -11.51 -19.42 18.84
CA HIS A 89 -12.37 -19.05 19.95
C HIS A 89 -11.90 -17.75 20.59
N ASP A 90 -12.83 -16.85 20.87
CA ASP A 90 -12.58 -15.63 21.66
C ASP A 90 -12.39 -15.92 23.15
N LYS A 91 -12.96 -17.04 23.62
CA LYS A 91 -12.91 -17.51 25.01
C LYS A 91 -12.39 -18.93 25.03
N PHE A 92 -11.44 -19.20 25.91
CA PHE A 92 -10.83 -20.52 26.05
C PHE A 92 -10.29 -20.75 27.47
N PRO A 93 -10.22 -21.99 27.97
CA PRO A 93 -9.70 -22.25 29.31
C PRO A 93 -8.16 -22.16 29.33
N CYS A 94 -7.62 -21.69 30.43
CA CYS A 94 -6.19 -21.79 30.71
C CYS A 94 -5.80 -23.27 30.90
N PRO A 95 -4.77 -23.80 30.19
CA PRO A 95 -4.38 -25.20 30.29
C PRO A 95 -3.75 -25.54 31.65
N HIS A 96 -3.40 -24.55 32.45
CA HIS A 96 -2.71 -24.74 33.73
C HIS A 96 -3.62 -24.62 34.95
N CYS A 97 -4.61 -23.71 34.94
CA CYS A 97 -5.47 -23.43 36.09
C CYS A 97 -6.96 -23.53 35.77
N GLY A 98 -7.35 -23.77 34.50
CA GLY A 98 -8.74 -23.89 34.09
C GLY A 98 -9.53 -22.59 33.99
N SER A 99 -8.98 -21.46 34.44
CA SER A 99 -9.65 -20.13 34.35
C SER A 99 -10.03 -19.77 32.93
N LEU A 100 -11.21 -19.21 32.70
CA LEU A 100 -11.68 -18.80 31.40
C LEU A 100 -10.99 -17.50 30.96
N LEU A 101 -10.25 -17.57 29.87
CA LEU A 101 -9.46 -16.50 29.31
C LEU A 101 -10.18 -15.85 28.12
N LEU A 102 -10.01 -14.52 27.97
CA LEU A 102 -10.48 -13.73 26.83
C LEU A 102 -9.26 -13.16 26.10
N LYS A 103 -9.11 -13.43 24.79
CA LYS A 103 -7.96 -12.96 24.00
C LYS A 103 -7.67 -11.46 24.21
N ARG A 104 -8.71 -10.62 24.19
CA ARG A 104 -8.56 -9.15 24.32
C ARG A 104 -8.03 -8.67 25.66
N SER A 105 -8.14 -9.49 26.73
CA SER A 105 -7.67 -9.16 28.07
C SER A 105 -6.30 -9.75 28.41
N LEU A 106 -5.74 -10.60 27.52
CA LEU A 106 -4.46 -11.24 27.76
C LEU A 106 -3.30 -10.29 27.43
N LYS A 107 -2.26 -10.35 28.27
CA LYS A 107 -0.97 -9.72 28.01
C LYS A 107 -0.05 -10.72 27.32
N ARG A 108 0.69 -10.26 26.29
CA ARG A 108 1.72 -11.09 25.66
C ARG A 108 2.85 -11.38 26.63
N ALA A 109 3.41 -12.57 26.56
CA ALA A 109 4.70 -12.85 27.13
C ALA A 109 5.78 -12.09 26.32
N TRP A 110 6.82 -11.65 27.02
CA TRP A 110 7.91 -10.90 26.42
C TRP A 110 9.22 -11.62 26.68
N GLU A 111 10.11 -11.54 25.73
CA GLU A 111 11.48 -12.06 25.85
C GLU A 111 12.51 -10.98 25.51
N THR A 112 13.69 -11.14 26.03
CA THR A 112 14.85 -10.30 25.71
C THR A 112 15.68 -11.04 24.67
N VAL A 113 15.90 -10.40 23.52
CA VAL A 113 16.64 -10.97 22.37
C VAL A 113 17.84 -10.10 22.09
N PHE A 114 19.01 -10.71 21.83
CA PHE A 114 20.17 -9.96 21.37
C PHE A 114 19.98 -9.54 19.92
N ASP A 115 20.08 -8.23 19.67
CA ASP A 115 20.04 -7.66 18.31
C ASP A 115 21.45 -7.32 17.84
N GLU A 116 21.96 -8.14 16.94
CA GLU A 116 23.34 -7.97 16.45
C GLU A 116 23.54 -6.67 15.67
N ALA A 117 22.46 -6.10 15.07
CA ALA A 117 22.57 -4.87 14.31
C ALA A 117 22.94 -3.66 15.19
N PHE A 118 22.59 -3.72 16.47
CA PHE A 118 22.89 -2.69 17.47
C PHE A 118 23.94 -3.12 18.49
N GLY A 119 24.26 -4.44 18.54
CA GLY A 119 25.11 -5.01 19.58
C GLY A 119 24.51 -4.92 20.99
N ASP A 120 23.17 -4.86 21.09
CA ASP A 120 22.43 -4.68 22.35
C ASP A 120 21.22 -5.62 22.41
N THR A 121 20.58 -5.67 23.56
CA THR A 121 19.38 -6.47 23.77
C THR A 121 18.12 -5.65 23.59
N ILE A 122 17.14 -6.23 22.93
CA ILE A 122 15.82 -5.65 22.71
C ILE A 122 14.74 -6.52 23.33
N ARG A 123 13.60 -5.91 23.63
CA ARG A 123 12.43 -6.61 24.16
C ARG A 123 11.42 -6.86 23.04
N GLN A 124 11.12 -8.13 22.77
CA GLN A 124 10.11 -8.52 21.78
C GLN A 124 9.03 -9.42 22.40
N ALA A 125 7.85 -9.44 21.79
CA ALA A 125 6.82 -10.39 22.17
C ALA A 125 7.29 -11.83 21.85
N LYS A 126 7.12 -12.71 22.84
CA LYS A 126 7.50 -14.12 22.69
C LYS A 126 6.59 -14.82 21.70
N GLN A 127 7.20 -15.51 20.76
CA GLN A 127 6.53 -16.30 19.74
C GLN A 127 7.14 -17.69 19.68
N THR A 128 6.32 -18.71 19.41
CA THR A 128 6.77 -20.10 19.30
C THR A 128 6.26 -20.72 18.01
N PRO A 129 7.06 -21.56 17.31
CA PRO A 129 6.58 -22.33 16.17
C PRO A 129 5.64 -23.43 16.65
N VAL A 130 4.50 -23.60 15.96
CA VAL A 130 3.43 -24.53 16.37
C VAL A 130 3.08 -25.56 15.30
N LEU A 131 3.42 -25.29 14.03
CA LEU A 131 3.18 -26.20 12.91
C LEU A 131 4.27 -26.00 11.86
N ILE A 132 4.82 -27.11 11.36
CA ILE A 132 5.71 -27.13 10.20
C ILE A 132 5.03 -27.91 9.08
N ASN A 133 4.80 -27.24 7.93
CA ASN A 133 4.42 -27.89 6.69
C ASN A 133 5.68 -28.09 5.85
N TYR A 134 5.94 -29.34 5.41
CA TYR A 134 7.16 -29.70 4.70
C TYR A 134 6.89 -30.72 3.61
N THR A 135 7.87 -30.95 2.76
CA THR A 135 7.86 -31.96 1.70
C THR A 135 8.98 -32.97 1.95
N ALA A 136 8.64 -34.21 2.08
CA ALA A 136 9.59 -35.35 2.21
C ALA A 136 9.21 -36.45 1.21
N GLY A 137 10.18 -37.00 0.49
CA GLY A 137 9.92 -38.04 -0.53
C GLY A 137 8.90 -37.62 -1.60
N GLY A 138 8.82 -36.34 -1.94
CA GLY A 138 7.85 -35.79 -2.91
C GLY A 138 6.42 -35.58 -2.37
N LYS A 139 6.15 -35.94 -1.10
CA LYS A 139 4.82 -35.78 -0.48
C LYS A 139 4.84 -34.69 0.56
N ARG A 140 3.76 -33.90 0.61
CA ARG A 140 3.54 -32.89 1.67
C ARG A 140 3.09 -33.57 2.95
N ALA A 141 3.63 -33.10 4.06
CA ALA A 141 3.30 -33.54 5.41
C ALA A 141 3.29 -32.34 6.36
N GLU A 142 2.68 -32.53 7.52
CA GLU A 142 2.66 -31.54 8.61
C GLU A 142 3.09 -32.21 9.91
N LYS A 143 3.78 -31.47 10.77
CA LYS A 143 4.13 -31.92 12.11
C LYS A 143 4.17 -30.77 13.11
N ILE A 144 4.02 -31.06 14.37
CA ILE A 144 4.39 -30.15 15.46
C ILE A 144 5.93 -30.12 15.50
N PRO A 145 6.54 -28.92 15.69
CA PRO A 145 7.99 -28.78 15.80
C PRO A 145 8.54 -29.71 16.90
N ASP A 146 9.56 -30.46 16.58
CA ASP A 146 10.27 -31.36 17.50
C ASP A 146 11.55 -30.70 18.06
N PRO A 147 12.26 -31.33 19.02
CA PRO A 147 13.49 -30.76 19.60
C PRO A 147 14.58 -30.46 18.55
N SER A 148 14.65 -31.19 17.44
CA SER A 148 15.62 -30.94 16.38
C SER A 148 15.30 -29.67 15.60
N ASP A 149 14.00 -29.39 15.38
CA ASP A 149 13.54 -28.17 14.75
C ASP A 149 13.82 -26.94 15.65
N MET A 150 13.58 -27.10 16.95
CA MET A 150 13.86 -26.03 17.94
C MET A 150 15.36 -25.72 18.02
N ALA A 151 16.21 -26.74 18.05
CA ALA A 151 17.66 -26.57 18.02
C ALA A 151 18.15 -25.88 16.73
N LEU A 152 17.53 -26.21 15.60
CA LEU A 152 17.82 -25.54 14.32
C LEU A 152 17.46 -24.05 14.37
N ILE A 153 16.28 -23.71 14.88
CA ILE A 153 15.83 -22.31 15.04
C ILE A 153 16.78 -21.56 15.97
N GLU A 154 17.15 -22.13 17.09
CA GLU A 154 18.08 -21.53 18.04
C GLU A 154 19.47 -21.32 17.40
N LYS A 155 19.97 -22.29 16.66
CA LYS A 155 21.22 -22.16 15.90
C LYS A 155 21.15 -21.00 14.91
N ILE A 156 20.05 -20.85 14.17
CA ILE A 156 19.85 -19.76 13.21
C ILE A 156 19.81 -18.40 13.93
N ASN A 157 19.09 -18.32 15.06
CA ASN A 157 18.95 -17.09 15.83
C ASN A 157 20.29 -16.61 16.42
N ASN A 158 21.18 -17.55 16.79
CA ASN A 158 22.51 -17.26 17.35
C ASN A 158 23.61 -17.11 16.28
N SER A 159 23.29 -17.27 15.01
CA SER A 159 24.27 -17.16 13.91
C SER A 159 24.33 -15.72 13.38
N HIS A 160 25.53 -15.26 13.01
CA HIS A 160 25.76 -13.97 12.36
C HIS A 160 25.28 -14.00 10.91
N ILE A 161 24.60 -12.92 10.46
CA ILE A 161 24.22 -12.71 9.06
C ILE A 161 25.35 -11.98 8.33
N PRO A 162 26.06 -12.63 7.38
CA PRO A 162 27.26 -12.02 6.75
C PRO A 162 26.92 -11.06 5.60
N TYR A 163 25.69 -10.58 5.54
CA TYR A 163 25.19 -9.68 4.50
C TYR A 163 24.55 -8.47 5.09
N TRP A 164 24.57 -7.36 4.34
CA TRP A 164 23.83 -6.16 4.69
C TRP A 164 22.31 -6.42 4.64
N PHE A 165 21.59 -5.89 5.60
CA PHE A 165 20.13 -5.79 5.66
C PHE A 165 19.71 -4.44 6.27
N PRO A 166 18.48 -3.95 6.00
CA PRO A 166 18.05 -2.66 6.49
C PRO A 166 17.74 -2.70 7.99
N VAL A 167 18.26 -1.69 8.72
CA VAL A 167 18.04 -1.50 10.17
C VAL A 167 17.36 -0.18 10.48
N ALA A 168 16.64 0.39 9.50
CA ALA A 168 15.98 1.67 9.68
C ALA A 168 14.92 1.61 10.80
N GLU A 169 14.95 2.62 11.66
CA GLU A 169 13.94 2.80 12.70
C GLU A 169 12.58 3.13 12.06
N LEU A 170 11.54 2.51 12.60
CA LEU A 170 10.17 2.80 12.17
C LEU A 170 9.74 4.17 12.70
N GLN A 171 9.19 4.98 11.82
CA GLN A 171 8.58 6.25 12.22
C GLN A 171 7.38 5.99 13.14
N ASP A 172 7.10 6.94 14.03
CA ASP A 172 5.85 6.92 14.76
C ASP A 172 4.69 7.23 13.81
N GLY A 173 3.61 6.46 13.93
CA GLY A 173 2.49 6.56 13.03
C GLY A 173 1.34 5.65 13.40
N PHE A 174 0.24 5.82 12.71
CA PHE A 174 -0.97 4.99 12.92
C PHE A 174 -0.69 3.50 12.67
N ASN A 175 0.05 3.18 11.58
CA ASN A 175 0.32 1.80 11.21
C ASN A 175 1.46 1.15 12.01
N THR A 176 2.37 1.95 12.56
CA THR A 176 3.52 1.45 13.34
C THR A 176 3.21 1.27 14.82
N ARG A 177 2.14 1.89 15.31
CA ARG A 177 1.72 1.82 16.73
C ARG A 177 1.49 0.38 17.21
N GLN A 178 0.76 -0.42 16.44
CA GLN A 178 0.46 -1.80 16.84
C GLN A 178 1.69 -2.70 16.81
N PRO A 179 2.53 -2.74 15.75
CA PRO A 179 3.78 -3.52 15.76
C PRO A 179 4.71 -3.13 16.93
N LYS A 180 4.92 -1.83 17.15
CA LYS A 180 5.76 -1.33 18.25
C LYS A 180 5.19 -1.72 19.61
N GLY A 181 3.93 -1.38 19.87
CA GLY A 181 3.32 -1.55 21.20
C GLY A 181 3.01 -3.00 21.56
N SER A 182 2.62 -3.82 20.59
CA SER A 182 2.21 -5.20 20.86
C SER A 182 3.31 -6.24 20.68
N HIS A 183 4.32 -5.98 19.84
CA HIS A 183 5.36 -6.96 19.50
C HIS A 183 6.79 -6.45 19.68
N GLY A 184 7.01 -5.18 20.03
CA GLY A 184 8.35 -4.59 20.16
C GLY A 184 9.10 -4.48 18.83
N ILE A 185 8.34 -4.35 17.72
CA ILE A 185 8.91 -4.18 16.39
C ILE A 185 9.17 -2.69 16.17
N THR A 186 10.40 -2.26 16.42
CA THR A 186 10.82 -0.85 16.36
C THR A 186 11.63 -0.51 15.11
N HIS A 187 12.19 -1.52 14.43
CA HIS A 187 13.04 -1.37 13.25
C HIS A 187 12.61 -2.31 12.13
N THR A 188 13.03 -2.03 10.91
CA THR A 188 12.63 -2.76 9.71
C THR A 188 12.95 -4.24 9.78
N HIS A 189 14.14 -4.63 10.23
CA HIS A 189 14.55 -6.04 10.31
C HIS A 189 13.74 -6.85 11.33
N HIS A 190 13.12 -6.23 12.32
CA HIS A 190 12.26 -6.91 13.29
C HIS A 190 10.98 -7.50 12.68
N PHE A 191 10.57 -7.03 11.50
CA PHE A 191 9.44 -7.60 10.78
C PHE A 191 9.70 -9.00 10.21
N TYR A 192 10.95 -9.44 10.19
CA TYR A 192 11.34 -10.73 9.61
C TYR A 192 11.73 -11.72 10.71
N THR A 193 11.55 -13.03 10.44
CA THR A 193 12.27 -14.05 11.20
C THR A 193 13.74 -13.99 10.80
N ARG A 194 14.63 -14.43 11.69
CA ARG A 194 16.08 -14.43 11.42
C ARG A 194 16.41 -15.16 10.12
N ARG A 195 15.79 -16.32 9.92
CA ARG A 195 15.96 -17.15 8.72
C ARG A 195 15.58 -16.43 7.44
N ASN A 196 14.39 -15.82 7.41
CA ASN A 196 13.93 -15.07 6.25
C ASN A 196 14.77 -13.84 5.99
N LEU A 197 15.16 -13.10 7.04
CA LEU A 197 16.06 -11.94 6.93
C LEU A 197 17.40 -12.31 6.30
N TRP A 198 18.01 -13.40 6.76
CA TRP A 198 19.29 -13.86 6.22
C TRP A 198 19.20 -14.18 4.73
N ILE A 199 18.20 -14.97 4.33
CA ILE A 199 18.03 -15.35 2.93
C ILE A 199 17.72 -14.13 2.04
N LEU A 200 16.91 -13.20 2.52
CA LEU A 200 16.64 -11.95 1.80
C LEU A 200 17.91 -11.12 1.65
N ALA A 201 18.72 -11.00 2.69
CA ALA A 201 20.01 -10.30 2.66
C ALA A 201 20.99 -10.96 1.66
N SER A 202 21.07 -12.30 1.65
CA SER A 202 21.87 -13.06 0.69
C SER A 202 21.40 -12.86 -0.76
N LEU A 203 20.08 -12.95 -1.01
CA LEU A 203 19.49 -12.68 -2.32
C LEU A 203 19.78 -11.24 -2.78
N TRP A 204 19.60 -10.27 -1.89
CA TRP A 204 19.83 -8.85 -2.19
C TRP A 204 21.28 -8.54 -2.52
N SER A 205 22.20 -9.13 -1.78
CA SER A 205 23.64 -8.95 -2.01
C SER A 205 24.11 -9.49 -3.36
N LYS A 206 23.53 -10.61 -3.81
CA LYS A 206 23.89 -11.27 -5.06
C LYS A 206 23.17 -10.70 -6.29
N ALA A 207 22.08 -9.95 -6.06
CA ALA A 207 21.22 -9.45 -7.15
C ALA A 207 21.80 -8.23 -7.84
N SER A 208 21.80 -8.23 -9.18
CA SER A 208 22.03 -7.04 -9.99
C SER A 208 20.96 -5.96 -9.73
N PRO A 209 21.20 -4.69 -10.07
CA PRO A 209 20.21 -3.62 -9.92
C PRO A 209 18.85 -3.93 -10.57
N LYS A 210 18.85 -4.59 -11.74
CA LYS A 210 17.62 -5.02 -12.43
C LYS A 210 16.90 -6.15 -11.66
N MET A 211 17.67 -7.08 -11.12
CA MET A 211 17.14 -8.18 -10.32
C MET A 211 16.52 -7.69 -9.01
N ARG A 212 17.07 -6.63 -8.40
CA ARG A 212 16.54 -6.03 -7.17
C ARG A 212 15.10 -5.55 -7.31
N PHE A 213 14.68 -5.12 -8.49
CA PHE A 213 13.27 -4.83 -8.75
C PHE A 213 12.37 -6.06 -8.62
N GLY A 214 12.75 -7.18 -9.21
CA GLY A 214 12.05 -8.45 -9.00
C GLY A 214 12.00 -8.83 -7.51
N LEU A 215 13.10 -8.57 -6.77
CA LEU A 215 13.17 -8.77 -5.34
C LEU A 215 12.29 -7.81 -4.55
N THR A 216 12.09 -6.56 -4.93
CA THR A 216 11.21 -5.64 -4.17
C THR A 216 9.77 -6.09 -4.15
N ASN A 217 9.28 -6.65 -5.25
CA ASN A 217 7.99 -7.36 -5.24
C ASN A 217 7.97 -8.55 -4.27
N PHE A 218 9.12 -9.11 -3.98
CA PHE A 218 9.34 -10.29 -3.20
C PHE A 218 9.71 -10.00 -1.74
N LEU A 219 10.48 -8.94 -1.48
CA LEU A 219 10.72 -8.35 -0.14
C LEU A 219 9.41 -7.90 0.50
N SER A 220 8.36 -7.94 -0.31
CA SER A 220 7.02 -7.61 0.07
C SER A 220 6.61 -8.45 1.29
N ARG A 221 5.71 -7.92 1.97
CA ARG A 221 4.94 -8.30 3.14
C ARG A 221 4.73 -9.82 3.32
N ASN A 222 4.78 -10.64 2.25
CA ASN A 222 4.55 -12.09 2.30
C ASN A 222 5.65 -12.90 3.02
N LEU A 223 6.84 -12.32 3.23
CA LEU A 223 7.94 -12.94 3.97
C LEU A 223 8.14 -12.37 5.37
N THR A 224 7.29 -11.44 5.76
CA THR A 224 7.32 -10.79 7.07
C THR A 224 6.43 -11.51 8.08
N LYS A 225 6.61 -11.17 9.35
CA LYS A 225 5.72 -11.56 10.46
C LYS A 225 4.28 -11.04 10.32
N MET A 226 4.01 -10.14 9.36
CA MET A 226 2.64 -9.69 9.02
C MET A 226 1.83 -10.74 8.26
N ASN A 227 2.48 -11.75 7.68
CA ASN A 227 1.82 -12.78 6.90
C ASN A 227 1.00 -13.69 7.83
N ARG A 228 -0.30 -13.80 7.56
CA ARG A 228 -1.24 -14.49 8.44
C ARG A 228 -1.47 -15.93 8.03
N PHE A 229 -1.61 -16.79 9.05
CA PHE A 229 -2.19 -18.10 8.87
C PHE A 229 -3.64 -18.10 9.34
N VAL A 230 -4.57 -18.54 8.50
CA VAL A 230 -6.00 -18.56 8.83
C VAL A 230 -6.51 -19.99 8.69
N VAL A 231 -7.01 -20.53 9.79
CA VAL A 231 -7.75 -21.79 9.77
C VAL A 231 -9.11 -21.53 9.13
N ASN A 232 -9.57 -22.44 8.26
CA ASN A 232 -10.78 -22.24 7.47
C ASN A 232 -11.65 -23.50 7.54
N ARG A 233 -12.97 -23.32 7.66
CA ARG A 233 -13.96 -24.41 7.68
C ARG A 233 -13.90 -25.32 6.45
N HIS A 234 -13.52 -24.77 5.28
CA HIS A 234 -13.40 -25.52 4.03
C HIS A 234 -12.02 -26.12 3.80
N ASN A 235 -11.02 -25.72 4.59
CA ASN A 235 -9.69 -26.27 4.59
C ASN A 235 -9.20 -26.39 6.05
N PRO A 236 -9.44 -27.52 6.70
CA PRO A 236 -9.08 -27.71 8.10
C PRO A 236 -7.59 -27.60 8.39
N ASN A 237 -6.73 -27.80 7.37
CA ASN A 237 -5.28 -27.61 7.48
C ASN A 237 -4.90 -26.12 7.42
N GLY A 238 -5.89 -25.22 7.31
CA GLY A 238 -5.65 -23.79 7.22
C GLY A 238 -5.16 -23.34 5.84
N ARG A 239 -4.97 -22.03 5.71
CA ARG A 239 -4.42 -21.41 4.51
C ARG A 239 -3.51 -20.24 4.87
N ILE A 240 -2.56 -19.99 4.01
CA ILE A 240 -1.78 -18.76 4.06
C ILE A 240 -2.63 -17.64 3.48
N ASN A 241 -2.99 -16.69 4.34
CA ASN A 241 -3.57 -15.41 3.92
C ASN A 241 -2.45 -14.37 4.00
N GLY A 242 -2.09 -13.76 2.90
CA GLY A 242 -1.12 -12.68 2.90
C GLY A 242 -1.40 -11.59 3.95
N PRO A 243 -0.51 -10.63 4.14
CA PRO A 243 -0.71 -9.53 5.08
C PRO A 243 -1.96 -8.73 4.75
N MET A 244 -2.57 -8.10 5.74
CA MET A 244 -3.70 -7.19 5.52
C MET A 244 -3.23 -6.00 4.69
N THR A 245 -4.01 -5.57 3.71
CA THR A 245 -3.70 -4.39 2.91
C THR A 245 -3.91 -3.10 3.73
N GLY A 246 -3.09 -2.07 3.48
CA GLY A 246 -3.23 -0.76 4.10
C GLY A 246 -2.88 -0.72 5.60
N THR A 247 -2.05 -1.64 6.09
CA THR A 247 -1.60 -1.67 7.49
C THR A 247 -0.31 -2.48 7.65
N LEU A 248 0.44 -2.25 8.74
CA LEU A 248 1.60 -3.05 9.14
C LEU A 248 1.24 -4.03 10.28
N TYR A 249 0.00 -4.44 10.37
CA TYR A 249 -0.54 -5.27 11.46
C TYR A 249 0.14 -6.62 11.58
N ILE A 250 0.57 -6.96 12.81
CA ILE A 250 1.14 -8.26 13.17
C ILE A 250 0.04 -9.12 13.80
N PRO A 251 -0.35 -10.25 13.17
CA PRO A 251 -1.35 -11.17 13.71
C PRO A 251 -0.75 -12.07 14.80
N SER A 252 -1.61 -12.68 15.64
CA SER A 252 -1.18 -13.65 16.66
C SER A 252 -0.84 -15.01 16.08
N GLU A 253 -1.27 -15.30 14.85
CA GLU A 253 -0.93 -16.50 14.08
C GLU A 253 -0.25 -16.04 12.79
N GLN A 254 1.05 -16.23 12.74
CA GLN A 254 1.89 -15.79 11.64
C GLN A 254 2.35 -17.00 10.85
N VAL A 255 2.59 -16.81 9.56
CA VAL A 255 3.19 -17.83 8.73
C VAL A 255 4.50 -17.35 8.14
N GLU A 256 5.56 -18.07 8.43
CA GLU A 256 6.86 -17.89 7.82
C GLU A 256 6.96 -18.78 6.59
N GLN A 257 6.79 -18.20 5.42
CA GLN A 257 6.95 -18.91 4.16
C GLN A 257 8.43 -19.05 3.81
N THR A 258 8.77 -20.16 3.13
CA THR A 258 10.12 -20.38 2.64
C THR A 258 10.46 -19.39 1.54
N ALA A 259 11.44 -18.52 1.79
CA ALA A 259 11.80 -17.43 0.90
C ALA A 259 12.23 -17.90 -0.49
N THR A 260 13.01 -18.97 -0.59
CA THR A 260 13.47 -19.51 -1.89
C THR A 260 12.34 -20.08 -2.76
N LEU A 261 11.27 -20.61 -2.15
CA LEU A 261 10.10 -21.09 -2.90
C LEU A 261 9.30 -19.92 -3.48
N LEU A 262 9.07 -18.86 -2.68
CA LEU A 262 8.38 -17.67 -3.16
C LEU A 262 9.17 -16.94 -4.24
N PHE A 263 10.49 -16.96 -4.19
CA PHE A 263 11.33 -16.33 -5.20
C PHE A 263 11.10 -16.89 -6.61
N LYS A 264 10.91 -18.21 -6.74
CA LYS A 264 10.58 -18.87 -8.01
C LYS A 264 9.27 -18.37 -8.62
N ASP A 265 8.28 -18.06 -7.78
CA ASP A 265 6.94 -17.68 -8.24
C ASP A 265 6.84 -16.20 -8.68
N LYS A 266 7.82 -15.36 -8.34
CA LYS A 266 7.78 -13.90 -8.52
C LYS A 266 8.70 -13.38 -9.63
N TRP A 267 9.24 -14.25 -10.45
CA TRP A 267 10.08 -13.84 -11.57
C TRP A 267 9.31 -13.05 -12.62
N ILE A 268 10.01 -12.11 -13.26
CA ILE A 268 9.48 -11.37 -14.41
C ILE A 268 9.31 -12.39 -15.56
N LYS A 269 8.08 -12.54 -16.02
CA LYS A 269 7.72 -13.50 -17.08
C LYS A 269 7.49 -12.87 -18.43
N HIS A 270 7.29 -11.56 -18.46
CA HIS A 270 7.01 -10.80 -19.68
C HIS A 270 7.88 -9.56 -19.72
N GLY A 271 8.52 -9.33 -20.86
CA GLY A 271 9.20 -8.07 -21.16
C GLY A 271 8.20 -7.05 -21.69
N TRP A 272 8.53 -5.79 -21.58
CA TRP A 272 7.82 -4.67 -22.19
C TRP A 272 8.81 -3.71 -22.83
N ASN A 273 8.36 -3.04 -23.88
CA ASN A 273 9.11 -2.00 -24.55
C ASN A 273 8.44 -0.68 -24.30
N THR A 274 9.12 0.23 -23.67
CA THR A 274 8.70 1.62 -23.49
C THR A 274 9.84 2.54 -23.85
N CYS A 275 9.53 3.75 -24.26
CA CYS A 275 10.54 4.74 -24.60
C CYS A 275 10.13 6.12 -24.12
N GLY A 276 11.13 6.94 -23.79
CA GLY A 276 10.95 8.39 -23.62
C GLY A 276 10.20 8.82 -22.36
N ASN A 277 10.29 8.07 -21.26
CA ASN A 277 9.65 8.43 -19.99
C ASN A 277 10.57 9.22 -19.07
N LEU A 278 10.09 10.35 -18.55
CA LEU A 278 10.70 11.07 -17.43
C LEU A 278 9.99 10.68 -16.14
N ILE A 279 10.77 10.27 -15.13
CA ILE A 279 10.26 9.90 -13.82
C ILE A 279 10.98 10.73 -12.77
N THR A 280 10.23 11.40 -11.90
CA THR A 280 10.77 12.27 -10.85
C THR A 280 10.26 11.84 -9.48
N THR A 281 11.13 11.92 -8.46
CA THR A 281 10.82 11.62 -7.07
C THR A 281 10.89 12.92 -6.27
N GLN A 282 9.75 13.58 -6.13
CA GLN A 282 9.63 14.83 -5.36
C GLN A 282 8.16 15.17 -5.13
N SER A 283 7.90 16.14 -4.26
CA SER A 283 6.56 16.72 -4.18
C SER A 283 6.17 17.34 -5.51
N PHE A 284 4.97 17.07 -5.97
CA PHE A 284 4.48 17.64 -7.23
C PHE A 284 4.42 19.16 -7.18
N SER A 285 4.13 19.74 -6.01
CA SER A 285 4.11 21.21 -5.81
C SER A 285 5.50 21.86 -5.94
N SER A 286 6.60 21.09 -5.81
CA SER A 286 7.97 21.61 -5.89
C SER A 286 8.63 21.46 -7.25
N ILE A 287 7.91 20.98 -8.26
CA ILE A 287 8.43 20.93 -9.65
C ILE A 287 8.77 22.34 -10.12
N GLU A 288 9.98 22.53 -10.67
CA GLU A 288 10.43 23.86 -11.08
C GLU A 288 9.57 24.48 -12.20
N ALA A 289 9.42 25.79 -12.14
CA ALA A 289 8.57 26.57 -13.05
C ALA A 289 9.14 26.74 -14.48
N SER A 290 10.37 26.31 -14.73
CA SER A 290 11.01 26.40 -16.05
C SER A 290 10.27 25.65 -17.17
N VAL A 291 9.23 24.89 -16.83
CA VAL A 291 8.43 24.04 -17.73
C VAL A 291 6.96 24.47 -17.81
N THR A 292 6.62 25.73 -17.50
CA THR A 292 5.23 26.22 -17.58
C THR A 292 4.58 26.00 -18.94
N ASN A 293 3.27 25.71 -18.96
CA ASN A 293 2.51 25.47 -20.19
C ASN A 293 3.14 24.42 -21.12
N SER A 294 3.72 23.37 -20.55
CA SER A 294 4.43 22.32 -21.31
C SER A 294 3.61 21.06 -21.52
N LEU A 295 2.68 20.74 -20.62
CA LEU A 295 1.94 19.49 -20.63
C LEU A 295 0.63 19.60 -21.40
N ASP A 296 0.32 18.58 -22.19
CA ASP A 296 -0.93 18.46 -22.95
C ASP A 296 -2.06 17.80 -22.15
N TYR A 297 -1.71 17.01 -21.11
CA TYR A 297 -2.67 16.32 -20.27
C TYR A 297 -2.03 15.94 -18.92
N ILE A 298 -2.84 16.01 -17.86
CA ILE A 298 -2.41 15.58 -16.52
C ILE A 298 -3.45 14.59 -15.98
N PHE A 299 -2.95 13.44 -15.47
CA PHE A 299 -3.74 12.50 -14.68
C PHE A 299 -3.18 12.46 -13.26
N ILE A 300 -4.05 12.60 -12.27
CA ILE A 300 -3.70 12.61 -10.84
C ILE A 300 -4.54 11.56 -10.11
N ASP A 301 -3.86 10.69 -9.37
CA ASP A 301 -4.42 9.80 -8.35
C ASP A 301 -3.84 10.26 -7.00
N PRO A 302 -4.51 11.21 -6.31
CA PRO A 302 -3.95 11.80 -5.10
C PRO A 302 -4.21 10.91 -3.88
N PRO A 303 -3.48 11.12 -2.78
CA PRO A 303 -3.80 10.48 -1.51
C PRO A 303 -5.23 10.83 -1.03
N PHE A 304 -5.94 9.83 -0.48
CA PHE A 304 -7.35 9.97 -0.10
C PHE A 304 -7.55 10.42 1.36
N GLY A 305 -6.87 11.47 1.79
CA GLY A 305 -6.97 12.01 3.16
C GLY A 305 -6.32 11.08 4.20
N ALA A 306 -7.07 10.65 5.22
CA ALA A 306 -6.60 9.75 6.29
C ALA A 306 -6.64 8.26 5.95
N ASN A 307 -7.08 7.86 4.75
CA ASN A 307 -7.36 6.46 4.44
C ASN A 307 -6.10 5.58 4.41
N ILE A 308 -4.99 6.11 3.90
CA ILE A 308 -3.73 5.39 3.72
C ILE A 308 -2.57 6.35 4.02
N ASN A 309 -1.71 5.97 4.97
CA ASN A 309 -0.47 6.67 5.28
C ASN A 309 0.66 6.00 4.49
N TYR A 310 0.93 6.51 3.29
CA TYR A 310 1.82 5.85 2.32
C TYR A 310 3.27 5.78 2.81
N SER A 311 3.80 6.83 3.41
CA SER A 311 5.17 6.86 3.94
C SER A 311 5.42 5.79 5.00
N GLU A 312 4.42 5.53 5.88
CA GLU A 312 4.51 4.48 6.88
C GLU A 312 4.53 3.08 6.22
N LEU A 313 3.63 2.85 5.26
CA LEU A 313 3.47 1.55 4.61
C LEU A 313 4.62 1.21 3.66
N ASN A 314 5.18 2.21 2.99
CA ASN A 314 6.30 2.05 2.08
C ASN A 314 7.64 1.88 2.79
N SER A 315 7.71 2.22 4.09
CA SER A 315 8.95 2.23 4.87
C SER A 315 9.75 0.91 4.80
N LEU A 316 9.06 -0.25 4.74
CA LEU A 316 9.71 -1.55 4.61
C LEU A 316 10.49 -1.68 3.28
N TRP A 317 9.89 -1.25 2.16
CA TRP A 317 10.52 -1.33 0.85
C TRP A 317 11.61 -0.28 0.69
N GLU A 318 11.30 0.94 1.13
CA GLU A 318 12.23 2.06 1.10
C GLU A 318 13.48 1.77 1.92
N SER A 319 13.36 1.06 3.03
CA SER A 319 14.52 0.64 3.83
C SER A 319 15.46 -0.29 3.05
N TRP A 320 14.95 -1.25 2.27
CA TRP A 320 15.77 -2.09 1.41
C TRP A 320 16.42 -1.31 0.26
N LEU A 321 15.79 -0.24 -0.20
CA LEU A 321 16.33 0.66 -1.20
C LEU A 321 17.28 1.72 -0.61
N SER A 322 17.45 1.75 0.71
CA SER A 322 18.23 2.76 1.45
C SER A 322 17.73 4.19 1.19
N VAL A 323 16.43 4.35 1.06
CA VAL A 323 15.75 5.63 0.85
C VAL A 323 14.56 5.77 1.81
N LYS A 324 14.00 6.97 1.89
CA LYS A 324 12.87 7.28 2.76
C LYS A 324 12.01 8.38 2.15
N THR A 325 10.70 8.20 2.18
CA THR A 325 9.74 9.27 1.81
C THR A 325 9.84 10.42 2.81
N ASP A 326 9.98 11.65 2.30
CA ASP A 326 9.83 12.85 3.13
C ASP A 326 8.36 13.04 3.50
N GLN A 327 8.07 12.96 4.79
CA GLN A 327 6.71 13.10 5.31
C GLN A 327 6.20 14.55 5.27
N LYS A 328 7.10 15.53 5.24
CA LYS A 328 6.69 16.95 5.32
C LYS A 328 5.75 17.36 4.18
N PRO A 329 6.04 17.09 2.89
CA PRO A 329 5.15 17.40 1.79
C PRO A 329 4.11 16.30 1.49
N GLU A 330 4.02 15.24 2.28
CA GLU A 330 3.02 14.18 2.08
C GLU A 330 1.62 14.72 2.37
N ALA A 331 0.75 14.71 1.35
CA ALA A 331 -0.62 15.21 1.45
C ALA A 331 -1.54 14.17 2.12
N VAL A 332 -1.49 14.10 3.43
CA VAL A 332 -2.32 13.20 4.26
C VAL A 332 -2.92 13.95 5.45
N GLU A 333 -4.03 13.46 5.97
CA GLU A 333 -4.53 13.82 7.30
C GLU A 333 -3.98 12.80 8.30
N ASN A 334 -3.12 13.23 9.23
CA ASN A 334 -2.42 12.34 10.14
C ASN A 334 -2.04 13.06 11.44
N ASP A 335 -2.67 12.69 12.54
CA ASP A 335 -2.46 13.32 13.85
C ASP A 335 -1.00 13.18 14.36
N VAL A 336 -0.32 12.07 14.03
CA VAL A 336 1.07 11.85 14.45
C VAL A 336 2.03 12.78 13.71
N GLN A 337 1.70 13.12 12.46
CA GLN A 337 2.43 14.11 11.67
C GLN A 337 1.96 15.55 11.94
N ASN A 338 1.03 15.76 12.88
CA ASN A 338 0.38 17.04 13.17
C ASN A 338 -0.24 17.67 11.91
N LYS A 339 -0.87 16.86 11.06
CA LYS A 339 -1.54 17.29 9.83
C LYS A 339 -3.04 17.14 9.94
N SER A 340 -3.72 18.26 9.98
CA SER A 340 -5.18 18.37 9.96
C SER A 340 -5.74 18.24 8.54
N LEU A 341 -7.07 18.24 8.44
CA LEU A 341 -7.78 18.30 7.16
C LEU A 341 -7.47 19.60 6.39
N ASN A 342 -7.17 20.70 7.08
CA ASN A 342 -6.78 21.96 6.44
C ASN A 342 -5.36 21.86 5.85
N ASP A 343 -4.42 21.26 6.57
CA ASP A 343 -3.07 21.02 6.06
C ASP A 343 -3.10 20.12 4.80
N TYR A 344 -3.93 19.07 4.82
CA TYR A 344 -4.17 18.24 3.65
C TYR A 344 -4.71 19.06 2.46
N ARG A 345 -5.71 19.92 2.70
CA ARG A 345 -6.28 20.82 1.68
C ARG A 345 -5.21 21.73 1.09
N ASP A 346 -4.38 22.36 1.93
CA ASP A 346 -3.38 23.32 1.48
C ASP A 346 -2.26 22.65 0.66
N LEU A 347 -1.84 21.44 1.05
CA LEU A 347 -0.91 20.62 0.28
C LEU A 347 -1.51 20.24 -1.09
N MET A 348 -2.78 19.82 -1.13
CA MET A 348 -3.48 19.50 -2.38
C MET A 348 -3.65 20.73 -3.27
N LEU A 349 -4.00 21.88 -2.69
CA LEU A 349 -4.09 23.13 -3.42
C LEU A 349 -2.75 23.52 -4.06
N GLY A 350 -1.64 23.35 -3.34
CA GLY A 350 -0.30 23.55 -3.87
C GLY A 350 -0.01 22.65 -5.09
N CYS A 351 -0.40 21.39 -5.02
CA CYS A 351 -0.28 20.46 -6.14
C CYS A 351 -1.16 20.86 -7.34
N PHE A 352 -2.42 21.22 -7.11
CA PHE A 352 -3.31 21.64 -8.21
C PHE A 352 -2.87 22.98 -8.84
N ARG A 353 -2.35 23.93 -8.07
CA ARG A 353 -1.75 25.16 -8.61
C ARG A 353 -0.56 24.83 -9.51
N LYS A 354 0.31 23.92 -9.10
CA LYS A 354 1.42 23.45 -9.94
C LYS A 354 0.92 22.74 -11.21
N ALA A 355 -0.11 21.90 -11.10
CA ALA A 355 -0.74 21.28 -12.26
C ALA A 355 -1.29 22.33 -13.25
N TYR A 356 -1.94 23.38 -12.72
CA TYR A 356 -2.43 24.49 -13.53
C TYR A 356 -1.29 25.23 -14.25
N GLU A 357 -0.19 25.49 -13.56
CA GLU A 357 1.00 26.14 -14.13
C GLU A 357 1.60 25.32 -15.27
N LEU A 358 1.77 23.99 -15.08
CA LEU A 358 2.39 23.11 -16.05
C LEU A 358 1.51 22.81 -17.26
N LEU A 359 0.20 22.77 -17.09
CA LEU A 359 -0.75 22.43 -18.14
C LEU A 359 -0.89 23.57 -19.14
N LYS A 360 -0.88 23.27 -20.44
CA LYS A 360 -1.16 24.25 -21.51
C LYS A 360 -2.60 24.77 -21.39
N PRO A 361 -2.86 26.05 -21.74
CA PRO A 361 -4.21 26.58 -21.86
C PRO A 361 -5.09 25.72 -22.79
N GLY A 362 -6.33 25.50 -22.42
CA GLY A 362 -7.27 24.67 -23.18
C GLY A 362 -7.05 23.15 -23.04
N ARG A 363 -6.21 22.72 -22.13
CA ARG A 363 -5.92 21.29 -21.89
C ARG A 363 -6.56 20.80 -20.61
N TRP A 364 -6.55 19.48 -20.44
CA TRP A 364 -7.34 18.76 -19.45
C TRP A 364 -6.50 18.15 -18.34
N MET A 365 -7.09 18.15 -17.16
CA MET A 365 -6.66 17.39 -16.00
C MET A 365 -7.76 16.42 -15.60
N THR A 366 -7.39 15.18 -15.29
CA THR A 366 -8.28 14.18 -14.70
C THR A 366 -7.78 13.81 -13.31
N VAL A 367 -8.68 13.84 -12.34
CA VAL A 367 -8.39 13.43 -10.95
C VAL A 367 -9.28 12.25 -10.60
N GLU A 368 -8.68 11.09 -10.31
CA GLU A 368 -9.37 9.95 -9.71
C GLU A 368 -9.35 10.11 -8.20
N PHE A 369 -10.51 9.97 -7.55
CA PHE A 369 -10.59 10.19 -6.10
C PHE A 369 -11.70 9.38 -5.45
N SER A 370 -11.45 8.84 -4.25
CA SER A 370 -12.41 8.08 -3.47
C SER A 370 -12.29 8.38 -1.99
N ASN A 371 -13.38 8.82 -1.36
CA ASN A 371 -13.44 8.99 0.10
C ASN A 371 -14.88 8.89 0.59
N THR A 372 -15.09 8.44 1.83
CA THR A 372 -16.42 8.35 2.46
C THR A 372 -16.86 9.65 3.14
N ARG A 373 -15.94 10.58 3.38
CA ARG A 373 -16.18 11.84 4.13
C ARG A 373 -16.48 12.99 3.19
N ALA A 374 -17.65 13.59 3.32
CA ALA A 374 -18.06 14.75 2.54
C ALA A 374 -17.08 15.94 2.65
N ALA A 375 -16.50 16.17 3.83
CA ALA A 375 -15.54 17.25 4.06
C ALA A 375 -14.27 17.11 3.19
N VAL A 376 -13.78 15.87 2.98
CA VAL A 376 -12.62 15.62 2.12
C VAL A 376 -12.97 15.87 0.65
N TRP A 377 -14.16 15.46 0.23
CA TRP A 377 -14.70 15.78 -1.11
C TRP A 377 -14.77 17.26 -1.39
N ASN A 378 -15.35 18.01 -0.48
CA ASN A 378 -15.48 19.46 -0.60
C ASN A 378 -14.09 20.11 -0.71
N ASN A 379 -13.11 19.65 0.07
CA ASN A 379 -11.75 20.17 0.01
C ASN A 379 -11.08 19.91 -1.36
N ILE A 380 -11.24 18.74 -1.94
CA ILE A 380 -10.69 18.43 -3.27
C ILE A 380 -11.33 19.32 -4.34
N GLN A 381 -12.66 19.40 -4.37
CA GLN A 381 -13.38 20.23 -5.34
C GLN A 381 -13.00 21.72 -5.22
N THR A 382 -12.98 22.22 -3.98
CA THR A 382 -12.58 23.61 -3.71
C THR A 382 -11.14 23.84 -4.13
N SER A 383 -10.20 22.95 -3.80
CA SER A 383 -8.78 23.09 -4.15
C SER A 383 -8.55 23.09 -5.67
N ILE A 384 -9.27 22.25 -6.44
CA ILE A 384 -9.20 22.24 -7.91
C ILE A 384 -9.63 23.59 -8.46
N ALA A 385 -10.70 24.10 -7.92
CA ALA A 385 -11.29 25.37 -8.34
C ALA A 385 -10.47 26.58 -7.93
N ASP A 386 -9.93 26.61 -6.69
CA ASP A 386 -9.05 27.67 -6.17
C ASP A 386 -7.69 27.68 -6.90
N ALA A 387 -7.30 26.56 -7.52
CA ALA A 387 -6.16 26.50 -8.41
C ALA A 387 -6.40 27.13 -9.79
N GLY A 388 -7.66 27.44 -10.14
CA GLY A 388 -8.04 28.07 -11.41
C GLY A 388 -8.68 27.15 -12.45
N PHE A 389 -8.79 25.85 -12.17
CA PHE A 389 -9.44 24.89 -13.07
C PHE A 389 -10.96 25.07 -13.10
N ILE A 390 -11.56 24.78 -14.23
CA ILE A 390 -13.00 24.62 -14.38
C ILE A 390 -13.33 23.14 -14.42
N VAL A 391 -14.15 22.68 -13.46
CA VAL A 391 -14.64 21.29 -13.42
C VAL A 391 -15.73 21.15 -14.49
N ALA A 392 -15.52 20.27 -15.44
CA ALA A 392 -16.46 20.05 -16.53
C ALA A 392 -17.38 18.85 -16.27
N ASN A 393 -16.85 17.80 -15.63
CA ASN A 393 -17.60 16.59 -15.38
C ASN A 393 -17.09 15.85 -14.15
N VAL A 394 -18.01 15.19 -13.43
CA VAL A 394 -17.72 14.21 -12.41
C VAL A 394 -18.44 12.91 -12.76
N SER A 395 -17.69 11.89 -13.12
CA SER A 395 -18.21 10.58 -13.48
C SER A 395 -17.82 9.53 -12.46
N VAL A 396 -18.58 8.44 -12.43
CA VAL A 396 -18.35 7.32 -11.53
C VAL A 396 -17.57 6.24 -12.27
N LEU A 397 -16.49 5.77 -11.66
CA LEU A 397 -15.75 4.59 -12.11
C LEU A 397 -16.35 3.34 -11.47
N ASP A 398 -17.04 2.51 -12.26
CA ASP A 398 -17.59 1.25 -11.77
C ASP A 398 -16.49 0.19 -11.70
N LYS A 399 -16.10 -0.16 -10.48
CA LYS A 399 -15.17 -1.26 -10.22
C LYS A 399 -15.93 -2.57 -10.25
N LYS A 400 -15.79 -3.34 -11.33
CA LYS A 400 -16.39 -4.69 -11.48
C LYS A 400 -16.06 -5.63 -10.31
N HIS A 401 -14.98 -5.39 -9.58
CA HIS A 401 -14.56 -6.15 -8.40
C HIS A 401 -14.22 -5.19 -7.26
N GLY A 402 -15.07 -5.14 -6.25
CA GLY A 402 -14.81 -4.39 -5.02
C GLY A 402 -13.57 -4.92 -4.29
N GLY A 403 -12.76 -4.03 -3.72
CA GLY A 403 -11.64 -4.43 -2.85
C GLY A 403 -12.12 -5.18 -1.60
N ILE A 404 -11.19 -5.84 -0.89
CA ILE A 404 -11.49 -6.65 0.32
C ILE A 404 -12.31 -5.87 1.36
N LYS A 405 -12.07 -4.57 1.53
CA LYS A 405 -12.88 -3.69 2.40
C LYS A 405 -14.32 -3.54 1.91
N ALA A 406 -14.53 -3.46 0.60
CA ALA A 406 -15.87 -3.36 0.01
C ALA A 406 -16.69 -4.67 0.12
N MET A 407 -16.00 -5.82 0.24
CA MET A 407 -16.64 -7.11 0.52
C MET A 407 -16.95 -7.30 2.01
N ALA A 408 -16.17 -6.67 2.90
CA ALA A 408 -16.26 -6.85 4.34
C ALA A 408 -17.21 -5.87 5.04
N TYR A 409 -17.43 -4.68 4.47
CA TYR A 409 -18.24 -3.63 5.08
C TYR A 409 -19.31 -3.12 4.12
N SER A 410 -20.56 -3.14 4.54
CA SER A 410 -21.72 -2.66 3.76
C SER A 410 -21.68 -1.15 3.48
N THR A 411 -20.96 -0.40 4.29
CA THR A 411 -20.80 1.07 4.20
C THR A 411 -19.57 1.51 3.41
N ALA A 412 -18.76 0.58 2.87
CA ALA A 412 -17.59 0.93 2.09
C ALA A 412 -18.00 1.53 0.73
N VAL A 413 -17.36 2.64 0.33
CA VAL A 413 -17.54 3.23 -1.01
C VAL A 413 -17.01 2.22 -2.03
N LYS A 414 -17.88 1.79 -2.93
CA LYS A 414 -17.57 0.79 -3.97
C LYS A 414 -17.14 1.42 -5.30
N GLN A 415 -17.29 2.73 -5.44
CA GLN A 415 -17.05 3.46 -6.66
C GLN A 415 -16.08 4.60 -6.40
N ASP A 416 -15.15 4.80 -7.31
CA ASP A 416 -14.31 5.97 -7.33
C ASP A 416 -14.92 7.02 -8.26
N LEU A 417 -14.69 8.29 -7.98
CA LEU A 417 -15.11 9.37 -8.85
C LEU A 417 -13.94 9.83 -9.72
N VAL A 418 -14.26 10.15 -10.94
CA VAL A 418 -13.33 10.72 -11.92
C VAL A 418 -13.77 12.15 -12.22
N ILE A 419 -12.96 13.10 -11.75
CA ILE A 419 -13.20 14.54 -11.94
C ILE A 419 -12.41 14.95 -13.19
N SER A 420 -13.11 15.45 -14.20
CA SER A 420 -12.50 16.03 -15.39
C SER A 420 -12.58 17.55 -15.30
N ALA A 421 -11.42 18.19 -15.31
CA ALA A 421 -11.30 19.65 -15.23
C ALA A 421 -10.36 20.14 -16.35
N TYR A 422 -10.53 21.38 -16.77
CA TYR A 422 -9.67 21.97 -17.80
C TYR A 422 -9.12 23.32 -17.36
N LYS A 423 -7.95 23.68 -17.91
CA LYS A 423 -7.39 25.02 -17.81
C LYS A 423 -8.06 25.91 -18.85
N PRO A 424 -8.68 27.04 -18.49
CA PRO A 424 -9.27 27.94 -19.45
C PRO A 424 -8.27 28.37 -20.53
N ASN A 425 -8.77 28.66 -21.71
CA ASN A 425 -7.95 29.17 -22.80
C ASN A 425 -7.46 30.60 -22.48
N GLY A 426 -6.20 30.89 -22.76
CA GLY A 426 -5.63 32.20 -22.53
C GLY A 426 -6.47 33.33 -23.14
N GLY A 427 -6.71 34.39 -22.39
CA GLY A 427 -7.60 35.48 -22.75
C GLY A 427 -9.05 35.29 -22.26
N PHE A 428 -9.52 34.10 -21.88
CA PHE A 428 -10.84 33.94 -21.27
C PHE A 428 -10.93 34.67 -19.93
N GLU A 429 -9.95 34.51 -19.05
CA GLU A 429 -9.96 35.23 -17.76
C GLU A 429 -9.87 36.73 -17.90
N GLU A 430 -9.08 37.24 -18.85
CA GLU A 430 -8.97 38.66 -19.14
C GLU A 430 -10.28 39.21 -19.72
N ARG A 431 -10.92 38.51 -20.65
CA ARG A 431 -12.23 38.87 -21.18
C ARG A 431 -13.28 38.79 -20.10
N PHE A 432 -13.30 37.72 -19.32
CA PHE A 432 -14.24 37.55 -18.22
C PHE A 432 -14.13 38.68 -17.20
N GLN A 433 -12.93 39.10 -16.80
CA GLN A 433 -12.74 40.22 -15.87
C GLN A 433 -13.31 41.52 -16.41
N LYS A 434 -13.22 41.75 -17.71
CA LYS A 434 -13.77 42.97 -18.36
C LYS A 434 -15.28 42.93 -18.47
N GLU A 435 -15.84 41.77 -18.69
CA GLU A 435 -17.26 41.59 -19.04
C GLU A 435 -18.08 40.86 -17.97
N ALA A 436 -17.47 40.53 -16.82
CA ALA A 436 -18.09 39.72 -15.76
C ALA A 436 -19.41 40.32 -15.20
N GLN A 437 -19.62 41.62 -15.32
CA GLN A 437 -20.85 42.25 -14.87
C GLN A 437 -21.91 42.41 -15.98
N THR A 438 -21.66 41.82 -17.15
CA THR A 438 -22.54 41.90 -18.32
C THR A 438 -23.02 40.53 -18.73
N GLU A 439 -24.13 40.46 -19.47
CA GLU A 439 -24.61 39.19 -20.06
C GLU A 439 -23.59 38.55 -21.02
N GLU A 440 -22.77 39.38 -21.70
CA GLU A 440 -21.74 38.88 -22.61
C GLU A 440 -20.68 38.03 -21.89
N GLY A 441 -20.34 38.38 -20.66
CA GLY A 441 -19.47 37.56 -19.81
C GLY A 441 -20.05 36.16 -19.51
N VAL A 442 -21.37 36.06 -19.32
CA VAL A 442 -22.08 34.80 -19.19
C VAL A 442 -21.95 33.96 -20.47
N TRP A 443 -22.26 34.59 -21.62
CA TRP A 443 -22.22 33.88 -22.90
C TRP A 443 -20.78 33.51 -23.34
N ASP A 444 -19.78 34.31 -23.00
CA ASP A 444 -18.38 33.93 -23.23
C ASP A 444 -17.98 32.72 -22.37
N PHE A 445 -18.43 32.64 -21.12
CA PHE A 445 -18.27 31.45 -20.28
C PHE A 445 -18.90 30.22 -20.93
N VAL A 446 -20.18 30.32 -21.31
CA VAL A 446 -20.94 29.20 -21.90
C VAL A 446 -20.29 28.72 -23.19
N ARG A 447 -19.98 29.64 -24.12
CA ARG A 447 -19.31 29.31 -25.39
C ARG A 447 -17.96 28.64 -25.15
N THR A 448 -17.20 29.16 -24.20
CA THR A 448 -15.89 28.60 -23.83
C THR A 448 -16.05 27.22 -23.23
N HIS A 449 -16.98 27.02 -22.29
CA HIS A 449 -17.25 25.75 -21.64
C HIS A 449 -17.73 24.68 -22.65
N LEU A 450 -18.67 25.05 -23.53
CA LEU A 450 -19.19 24.14 -24.55
C LEU A 450 -18.14 23.66 -25.57
N LYS A 451 -17.06 24.43 -25.80
CA LYS A 451 -15.93 23.99 -26.66
C LYS A 451 -15.18 22.82 -26.07
N TYR A 452 -15.16 22.69 -24.75
CA TYR A 452 -14.46 21.61 -24.06
C TYR A 452 -15.32 20.39 -23.82
N LEU A 453 -16.64 20.52 -23.90
CA LEU A 453 -17.54 19.38 -23.74
C LEU A 453 -17.75 18.65 -25.07
N PRO A 454 -17.64 17.32 -25.10
CA PRO A 454 -17.97 16.53 -26.30
C PRO A 454 -19.43 16.77 -26.69
N VAL A 455 -19.73 16.73 -27.97
CA VAL A 455 -21.12 16.89 -28.45
C VAL A 455 -21.94 15.64 -28.18
N THR A 456 -21.30 14.47 -28.27
CA THR A 456 -21.90 13.15 -28.01
C THR A 456 -20.92 12.27 -27.25
N LYS A 457 -21.42 11.38 -26.42
CA LYS A 457 -20.63 10.28 -25.83
C LYS A 457 -20.99 8.98 -26.53
N GLN A 458 -19.99 8.15 -26.86
CA GLN A 458 -20.22 6.82 -27.42
C GLN A 458 -20.11 5.79 -26.30
N GLN A 459 -21.16 5.00 -26.12
CA GLN A 459 -21.15 3.85 -25.21
C GLN A 459 -21.52 2.59 -26.01
N GLY A 460 -20.50 1.81 -26.37
CA GLY A 460 -20.67 0.70 -27.32
C GLY A 460 -21.06 1.20 -28.71
N ALA A 461 -22.18 0.71 -29.24
CA ALA A 461 -22.76 1.13 -30.54
C ALA A 461 -23.74 2.32 -30.43
N LEU A 462 -24.01 2.83 -29.21
CA LEU A 462 -24.99 3.87 -28.98
C LEU A 462 -24.34 5.22 -28.75
N LEU A 463 -24.86 6.26 -29.40
CA LEU A 463 -24.54 7.66 -29.13
C LEU A 463 -25.46 8.16 -28.01
N GLN A 464 -24.89 8.71 -27.00
CA GLN A 464 -25.61 9.26 -25.84
C GLN A 464 -25.49 10.78 -25.80
N PHE A 465 -26.52 11.43 -25.28
CA PHE A 465 -26.50 12.84 -24.92
C PHE A 465 -25.45 13.07 -23.80
N VAL A 466 -24.80 14.22 -23.82
CA VAL A 466 -23.85 14.65 -22.82
C VAL A 466 -24.61 15.51 -21.79
N PRO A 467 -24.88 14.97 -20.57
CA PRO A 467 -25.72 15.68 -19.59
C PRO A 467 -25.15 17.06 -19.22
N GLU A 468 -23.82 17.21 -19.24
CA GLU A 468 -23.12 18.46 -18.93
C GLU A 468 -23.40 19.60 -19.93
N ARG A 469 -24.02 19.29 -21.07
CA ARG A 469 -24.53 20.26 -22.06
C ARG A 469 -25.99 20.70 -21.81
N ASP A 470 -26.66 20.14 -20.78
CA ASP A 470 -27.99 20.58 -20.37
C ASP A 470 -27.92 22.05 -19.88
N PRO A 471 -28.81 22.94 -20.35
CA PRO A 471 -28.79 24.33 -19.96
C PRO A 471 -28.82 24.57 -18.46
N ARG A 472 -29.51 23.71 -17.68
CA ARG A 472 -29.56 23.81 -16.22
C ARG A 472 -28.21 23.54 -15.59
N ILE A 473 -27.51 22.52 -16.05
CA ILE A 473 -26.17 22.18 -15.57
C ILE A 473 -25.16 23.27 -15.98
N LEU A 474 -25.26 23.77 -17.21
CA LEU A 474 -24.42 24.87 -17.68
C LEU A 474 -24.64 26.14 -16.84
N PHE A 475 -25.90 26.46 -16.49
CA PHE A 475 -26.22 27.58 -15.61
C PHE A 475 -25.59 27.39 -14.23
N ASP A 476 -25.73 26.24 -13.61
CA ASP A 476 -25.14 25.93 -12.29
C ASP A 476 -23.61 26.05 -12.30
N GLN A 477 -22.95 25.57 -13.36
CA GLN A 477 -21.50 25.71 -13.54
C GLN A 477 -21.06 27.19 -13.69
N MET A 478 -21.82 27.97 -14.45
CA MET A 478 -21.61 29.40 -14.64
C MET A 478 -21.77 30.13 -13.31
N VAL A 479 -22.87 29.92 -12.60
CA VAL A 479 -23.12 30.53 -11.28
C VAL A 479 -21.98 30.21 -10.31
N ALA A 480 -21.57 28.92 -10.24
CA ALA A 480 -20.47 28.51 -9.38
C ALA A 480 -19.15 29.21 -9.74
N TYR A 481 -18.88 29.44 -11.03
CA TYR A 481 -17.70 30.17 -11.48
C TYR A 481 -17.75 31.65 -11.08
N TYR A 482 -18.89 32.35 -11.30
CA TYR A 482 -19.10 33.75 -10.94
C TYR A 482 -18.95 33.99 -9.43
N VAL A 483 -19.66 33.19 -8.62
CA VAL A 483 -19.61 33.29 -7.15
C VAL A 483 -18.18 33.09 -6.63
N ARG A 484 -17.45 32.12 -7.20
CA ARG A 484 -16.05 31.86 -6.82
C ARG A 484 -15.11 33.00 -7.15
N LYS A 485 -15.33 33.69 -8.28
CA LYS A 485 -14.55 34.85 -8.69
C LYS A 485 -15.00 36.16 -7.98
N GLY A 486 -16.03 36.08 -7.14
CA GLY A 486 -16.54 37.23 -6.38
C GLY A 486 -17.36 38.21 -7.21
N TYR A 487 -17.89 37.76 -8.35
CA TYR A 487 -18.75 38.59 -9.19
C TYR A 487 -20.23 38.29 -9.00
N PRO A 488 -21.13 39.25 -9.03
CA PRO A 488 -22.58 39.01 -9.09
C PRO A 488 -22.92 38.32 -10.41
N VAL A 489 -23.88 37.41 -10.37
CA VAL A 489 -24.39 36.74 -11.58
C VAL A 489 -25.35 37.69 -12.28
N PRO A 490 -25.08 38.12 -13.54
CA PRO A 490 -25.85 39.21 -14.19
C PRO A 490 -27.14 38.76 -14.87
N ILE A 491 -27.45 37.47 -14.85
CA ILE A 491 -28.61 36.87 -15.54
C ILE A 491 -29.29 35.85 -14.64
N SER A 492 -30.62 35.79 -14.70
CA SER A 492 -31.39 34.78 -13.97
C SER A 492 -31.45 33.43 -14.74
N SER A 493 -31.84 32.35 -14.04
CA SER A 493 -32.02 31.05 -14.67
C SER A 493 -33.07 31.03 -15.77
N GLN A 494 -34.10 31.89 -15.68
CA GLN A 494 -35.14 31.96 -16.70
C GLN A 494 -34.66 32.66 -17.98
N GLU A 495 -33.80 33.68 -17.84
CA GLU A 495 -33.19 34.37 -18.99
C GLU A 495 -32.11 33.52 -19.66
N PHE A 496 -31.47 32.64 -18.92
CA PHE A 496 -30.42 31.77 -19.44
C PHE A 496 -30.98 30.61 -20.28
N GLN A 497 -32.16 30.05 -19.96
CA GLN A 497 -32.80 28.92 -20.65
C GLN A 497 -33.54 29.32 -21.91
#